data_be8ea9d5b467fdff6b13eccf5000cf3c
#
_entry.id   be8ea9d5b467fdff6b13eccf5000cf3c
#
_cell.length_a   1.000
_cell.length_b   1.000
_cell.length_c   1.000
_cell.angle_alpha   90.00
_cell.angle_beta   90.00
_cell.angle_gamma   90.00
#
_symmetry.space_group_name_H-M   'P 1'
#
loop_
_entity.id
_entity.type
_entity.pdbx_description
1 polymer ?
#
loop_
_entity_poly.entity_id
_entity_poly.type
_entity_poly.pdbx_seq_one_letter_code
_entity_poly.pdbx_strand_id
1 'polypeptide(L)'
;MKYTSAKQFLLHVSDRNPGQPEFIQAVTEVVESLWPFIEKNPRYVEHGLLDRLVEPERTLMFRVAWIDDRGQVQVNRGYRI
;
A
#
# COMPACT_ATOMS: atom_id res chain seq x y z
N MET A 1 3.50 22.63 -2.66
CA MET A 1 3.55 21.16 -2.69
C MET A 1 2.57 20.61 -1.67
N LYS A 2 1.80 19.59 -2.03
CA LYS A 2 0.74 19.04 -1.16
C LYS A 2 1.29 18.49 0.15
N TYR A 3 2.42 17.80 0.09
CA TYR A 3 3.12 17.29 1.26
C TYR A 3 4.48 17.99 1.37
N THR A 4 4.79 18.49 2.56
CA THR A 4 6.04 19.23 2.81
C THR A 4 7.13 18.36 3.40
N SER A 5 6.80 17.17 3.87
CA SER A 5 7.77 16.21 4.42
C SER A 5 7.30 14.78 4.23
N ALA A 6 8.24 13.85 4.25
CA ALA A 6 7.92 12.41 4.23
C ALA A 6 7.02 12.05 5.41
N LYS A 7 7.30 12.59 6.57
CA LYS A 7 6.50 12.34 7.78
C LYS A 7 5.05 12.74 7.60
N GLN A 8 4.79 13.90 6.98
CA GLN A 8 3.43 14.36 6.75
C GLN A 8 2.67 13.39 5.84
N PHE A 9 3.30 12.94 4.76
CA PHE A 9 2.69 11.96 3.87
C PHE A 9 2.44 10.63 4.59
N LEU A 10 3.40 10.14 5.37
CA LEU A 10 3.27 8.88 6.08
C LEU A 10 2.17 8.92 7.15
N LEU A 11 1.96 10.05 7.80
CA LEU A 11 0.82 10.21 8.72
C LEU A 11 -0.51 10.09 7.98
N HIS A 12 -0.60 10.68 6.79
CA HIS A 12 -1.79 10.56 5.95
C HIS A 12 -2.07 9.10 5.57
N VAL A 13 -1.05 8.36 5.14
CA VAL A 13 -1.18 6.94 4.80
C VAL A 13 -1.61 6.11 6.01
N SER A 14 -1.01 6.38 7.16
CA SER A 14 -1.33 5.69 8.40
C SER A 14 -2.78 5.89 8.82
N ASP A 15 -3.29 7.11 8.70
CA ASP A 15 -4.68 7.44 9.03
C ASP A 15 -5.67 6.72 8.12
N ARG A 16 -5.31 6.50 6.85
CA ARG A 16 -6.18 5.83 5.89
C ARG A 16 -6.12 4.30 5.97
N ASN A 17 -5.11 3.75 6.64
CA ASN A 17 -4.86 2.31 6.67
C ASN A 17 -4.67 1.82 8.10
N PRO A 18 -5.66 2.00 8.99
CA PRO A 18 -5.55 1.55 10.37
C PRO A 18 -5.43 0.03 10.45
N GLY A 19 -4.61 -0.46 11.38
CA GLY A 19 -4.45 -1.89 11.61
C GLY A 19 -3.65 -2.63 10.54
N GLN A 20 -2.85 -1.93 9.73
CA GLN A 20 -2.03 -2.55 8.68
C GLN A 20 -0.54 -2.20 8.86
N PRO A 21 0.11 -2.72 9.92
CA PRO A 21 1.48 -2.34 10.24
C PRO A 21 2.50 -2.75 9.18
N GLU A 22 2.36 -3.91 8.55
CA GLU A 22 3.28 -4.34 7.50
C GLU A 22 3.21 -3.43 6.28
N PHE A 23 2.01 -3.04 5.88
CA PHE A 23 1.82 -2.11 4.76
C PHE A 23 2.46 -0.75 5.08
N ILE A 24 2.19 -0.21 6.28
CA ILE A 24 2.73 1.08 6.70
C ILE A 24 4.26 1.02 6.75
N GLN A 25 4.84 -0.07 7.24
CA GLN A 25 6.29 -0.24 7.26
C GLN A 25 6.88 -0.23 5.85
N ALA A 26 6.29 -0.97 4.92
CA ALA A 26 6.75 -1.03 3.54
C ALA A 26 6.68 0.34 2.87
N VAL A 27 5.58 1.06 3.04
CA VAL A 27 5.42 2.41 2.50
C VAL A 27 6.46 3.36 3.11
N THR A 28 6.70 3.26 4.42
CA THR A 28 7.68 4.08 5.12
C THR A 28 9.07 3.91 4.52
N GLU A 29 9.51 2.67 4.32
CA GLU A 29 10.84 2.39 3.76
C GLU A 29 10.99 2.96 2.36
N VAL A 30 10.00 2.78 1.50
CA VAL A 30 10.04 3.28 0.13
C VAL A 30 10.00 4.81 0.09
N VAL A 31 9.09 5.42 0.82
CA VAL A 31 8.91 6.88 0.81
C VAL A 31 10.13 7.59 1.39
N GLU A 32 10.68 7.10 2.49
CA GLU A 32 11.89 7.70 3.07
C GLU A 32 13.07 7.62 2.10
N SER A 33 13.21 6.52 1.38
CA SER A 33 14.26 6.37 0.36
C SER A 33 14.07 7.33 -0.82
N LEU A 34 12.84 7.56 -1.24
CA LEU A 34 12.53 8.40 -2.40
C LEU A 34 12.45 9.88 -2.07
N TRP A 35 12.28 10.25 -0.81
CA TRP A 35 11.99 11.62 -0.44
C TRP A 35 13.00 12.65 -0.93
N PRO A 36 14.32 12.40 -0.86
CA PRO A 36 15.28 13.37 -1.40
C PRO A 36 15.07 13.66 -2.90
N PHE A 37 14.67 12.66 -3.67
CA PHE A 37 14.33 12.83 -5.07
C PHE A 37 13.03 13.63 -5.24
N ILE A 38 12.03 13.33 -4.44
CA ILE A 38 10.73 14.00 -4.47
C ILE A 38 10.88 15.49 -4.12
N GLU A 39 11.70 15.82 -3.13
CA GLU A 39 11.98 17.22 -2.77
C GLU A 39 12.55 18.03 -3.93
N LYS A 40 13.41 17.40 -4.73
CA LYS A 40 14.02 18.05 -5.89
C LYS A 40 13.10 18.10 -7.10
N ASN A 41 12.02 17.34 -7.09
CA ASN A 41 11.07 17.20 -8.18
C ASN A 41 9.63 17.27 -7.67
N PRO A 42 9.19 18.41 -7.12
CA PRO A 42 7.89 18.51 -6.47
C PRO A 42 6.70 18.24 -7.39
N ARG A 43 6.91 18.29 -8.70
CA ARG A 43 5.87 17.98 -9.70
C ARG A 43 5.23 16.60 -9.49
N TYR A 44 5.98 15.62 -8.98
CA TYR A 44 5.45 14.28 -8.77
C TYR A 44 4.40 14.26 -7.68
N VAL A 45 4.62 15.01 -6.59
CA VAL A 45 3.60 15.16 -5.53
C VAL A 45 2.38 15.92 -6.06
N GLU A 46 2.61 16.98 -6.82
CA GLU A 46 1.53 17.80 -7.38
C GLU A 46 0.64 17.01 -8.34
N HIS A 47 1.22 16.05 -9.08
CA HIS A 47 0.47 15.17 -9.97
C HIS A 47 -0.05 13.90 -9.29
N GLY A 48 0.07 13.80 -7.97
CA GLY A 48 -0.52 12.73 -7.18
C GLY A 48 0.18 11.39 -7.29
N LEU A 49 1.47 11.37 -7.65
CA LEU A 49 2.21 10.12 -7.79
C LEU A 49 2.21 9.30 -6.51
N LEU A 50 2.55 9.90 -5.37
CA LEU A 50 2.62 9.20 -4.09
C LEU A 50 1.23 8.71 -3.66
N ASP A 51 0.20 9.53 -3.82
CA ASP A 51 -1.17 9.15 -3.47
C ASP A 51 -1.64 7.95 -4.29
N ARG A 52 -1.29 7.90 -5.57
CA ARG A 52 -1.66 6.77 -6.44
C ARG A 52 -0.88 5.51 -6.12
N LEU A 53 0.37 5.63 -5.69
CA LEU A 53 1.19 4.46 -5.34
C LEU A 53 0.68 3.70 -4.13
N VAL A 54 0.02 4.39 -3.20
CA VAL A 54 -0.45 3.78 -1.95
C VAL A 54 -1.91 3.35 -1.99
N GLU A 55 -2.62 3.60 -3.10
CA GLU A 55 -4.01 3.21 -3.25
C GLU A 55 -4.16 2.16 -4.35
N PRO A 56 -4.87 1.07 -4.09
CA PRO A 56 -5.16 0.10 -5.14
C PRO A 56 -6.18 0.66 -6.13
N GLU A 57 -6.01 0.34 -7.41
CA GLU A 57 -7.01 0.69 -8.41
C GLU A 57 -8.26 -0.16 -8.26
N ARG A 58 -8.04 -1.45 -7.99
CA ARG A 58 -9.14 -2.38 -7.67
C ARG A 58 -8.62 -3.59 -6.90
N THR A 59 -9.49 -4.17 -6.12
CA THR A 59 -9.20 -5.39 -5.37
C THR A 59 -10.26 -6.44 -5.70
N LEU A 60 -9.81 -7.65 -6.07
CA LEU A 60 -10.69 -8.81 -6.27
C LEU A 60 -10.46 -9.75 -5.09
N MET A 61 -11.57 -10.16 -4.46
CA MET A 61 -11.55 -11.18 -3.42
C MET A 61 -12.32 -12.40 -3.94
N PHE A 62 -11.75 -13.59 -3.78
CA PHE A 62 -12.36 -14.80 -4.30
C PHE A 62 -12.12 -15.99 -3.39
N ARG A 63 -12.96 -17.00 -3.52
CA ARG A 63 -12.87 -18.24 -2.78
C ARG A 63 -12.00 -19.23 -3.54
N VAL A 64 -11.07 -19.87 -2.82
CA VAL A 64 -10.26 -20.98 -3.36
C VAL A 64 -10.59 -22.22 -2.56
N ALA A 65 -11.28 -23.17 -3.19
CA ALA A 65 -11.59 -24.46 -2.58
C ALA A 65 -10.59 -25.50 -3.10
N TRP A 66 -10.03 -26.31 -2.17
CA TRP A 66 -9.05 -27.32 -2.54
C TRP A 66 -9.15 -28.52 -1.57
N ILE A 67 -8.61 -29.65 -1.97
CA ILE A 67 -8.63 -30.86 -1.17
C ILE A 67 -7.21 -31.13 -0.65
N ASP A 68 -7.08 -31.27 0.67
CA ASP A 68 -5.79 -31.51 1.31
C ASP A 68 -5.37 -33.01 1.22
N ASP A 69 -4.19 -33.31 1.74
CA ASP A 69 -3.62 -34.67 1.71
C ASP A 69 -4.43 -35.68 2.52
N ARG A 70 -5.33 -35.22 3.37
CA ARG A 70 -6.24 -36.09 4.16
C ARG A 70 -7.60 -36.27 3.50
N GLY A 71 -7.78 -35.74 2.29
CA GLY A 71 -9.03 -35.83 1.57
C GLY A 71 -10.10 -34.87 2.07
N GLN A 72 -9.74 -33.89 2.87
CA GLN A 72 -10.67 -32.90 3.42
C GLN A 72 -10.71 -31.65 2.55
N VAL A 73 -11.90 -31.09 2.39
CA VAL A 73 -12.09 -29.83 1.65
C VAL A 73 -11.64 -28.67 2.54
N GLN A 74 -10.72 -27.87 2.01
CA GLN A 74 -10.28 -26.64 2.61
C GLN A 74 -10.74 -25.46 1.77
N VAL A 75 -10.98 -24.32 2.42
CA VAL A 75 -11.43 -23.11 1.73
C VAL A 75 -10.53 -21.97 2.15
N ASN A 76 -9.84 -21.40 1.19
CA ASN A 76 -8.99 -20.24 1.39
C ASN A 76 -9.62 -19.00 0.75
N ARG A 77 -9.15 -17.85 1.18
CA ARG A 77 -9.54 -16.59 0.60
C ARG A 77 -8.37 -16.06 -0.23
N GLY A 78 -8.62 -15.83 -1.51
CA GLY A 78 -7.63 -15.29 -2.42
C GLY A 78 -7.87 -13.81 -2.71
N TYR A 79 -6.79 -13.08 -2.96
CA TYR A 79 -6.84 -11.66 -3.29
C TYR A 79 -5.98 -11.39 -4.51
N ARG A 80 -6.48 -10.52 -5.37
CA ARG A 80 -5.70 -9.91 -6.45
C ARG A 80 -5.89 -8.40 -6.40
N ILE A 81 -4.79 -7.70 -6.38
CA ILE A 81 -4.77 -6.25 -6.27
C ILE A 81 -4.06 -5.65 -7.49
#